data_d18627bbbe66351260efea81f7ef357f
#
_entry.id   d18627bbbe66351260efea81f7ef357f
#
_cell.length_a   1.000
_cell.length_b   1.000
_cell.length_c   1.000
_cell.angle_alpha   90.00
_cell.angle_beta   90.00
_cell.angle_gamma   90.00
#
_symmetry.space_group_name_H-M   'P 1'
#
loop_
_entity.id
_entity.type
_entity.pdbx_description
1 polymer ?
#
loop_
_entity_poly.entity_id
_entity_poly.type
_entity_poly.pdbx_seq_one_letter_code
_entity_poly.pdbx_strand_id
1 'polypeptide(L)'
;MKLGIVGLPNVGKSTLFNSLTKAGAESANYPFCTIDPNIGIVPVPDERLKLLGDMYQSKKVTPAVIEFVDIAGLVKGASKGEGLGNQFLSNIREVDAIVHVVRCFEDTNVIHVDGNINPLRDIETINFELIFSDLEILERRYAKVAKQAKMDKTLAKEVTLIEKLKEHLESGKMAKTLECENEDEEEILRSYNLLTYKPTIYAANV
;
A
#
# COMPACT_ATOMS: atom_id res chain seq x y z
N MET A 1 -9.10 7.24 5.91
CA MET A 1 -8.46 6.37 4.90
C MET A 1 -7.03 6.83 4.72
N LYS A 2 -6.06 5.93 4.84
CA LYS A 2 -4.63 6.23 4.81
C LYS A 2 -4.00 5.61 3.55
N LEU A 3 -3.38 6.44 2.71
CA LEU A 3 -2.75 6.02 1.44
C LEU A 3 -1.23 6.17 1.53
N GLY A 4 -0.49 5.10 1.21
CA GLY A 4 0.97 5.14 1.14
C GLY A 4 1.45 5.44 -0.27
N ILE A 5 2.25 6.49 -0.44
CA ILE A 5 2.90 6.80 -1.72
C ILE A 5 4.20 6.02 -1.79
N VAL A 6 4.30 5.11 -2.76
CA VAL A 6 5.46 4.24 -2.96
C VAL A 6 6.02 4.39 -4.37
N GLY A 7 7.24 3.95 -4.59
CA GLY A 7 7.91 3.93 -5.89
C GLY A 7 9.42 3.94 -5.73
N LEU A 8 10.14 3.72 -6.82
CA LEU A 8 11.60 3.78 -6.86
C LEU A 8 12.12 5.21 -6.52
N PRO A 9 13.40 5.38 -6.18
CA PRO A 9 14.00 6.71 -6.06
C PRO A 9 13.87 7.53 -7.34
N ASN A 10 13.72 8.85 -7.20
CA ASN A 10 13.68 9.82 -8.31
C ASN A 10 12.52 9.66 -9.31
N VAL A 11 11.41 9.01 -8.90
CA VAL A 11 10.19 8.88 -9.74
C VAL A 11 9.18 10.02 -9.55
N GLY A 12 9.43 10.95 -8.60
CA GLY A 12 8.55 12.10 -8.33
C GLY A 12 7.59 11.92 -7.15
N LYS A 13 7.79 10.94 -6.25
CA LYS A 13 6.93 10.71 -5.07
C LYS A 13 6.74 11.96 -4.21
N SER A 14 7.83 12.55 -3.75
CA SER A 14 7.78 13.75 -2.89
C SER A 14 7.21 14.97 -3.62
N THR A 15 7.37 15.04 -4.93
CA THR A 15 6.74 16.08 -5.76
C THR A 15 5.22 15.91 -5.76
N LEU A 16 4.74 14.68 -5.98
CA LEU A 16 3.32 14.36 -5.91
C LEU A 16 2.76 14.64 -4.51
N PHE A 17 3.43 14.14 -3.46
CA PHE A 17 3.05 14.37 -2.07
C PHE A 17 2.93 15.86 -1.75
N ASN A 18 3.96 16.65 -2.08
CA ASN A 18 3.97 18.09 -1.85
C ASN A 18 2.87 18.82 -2.64
N SER A 19 2.58 18.38 -3.86
CA SER A 19 1.51 18.98 -4.68
C SER A 19 0.13 18.72 -4.08
N LEU A 20 -0.12 17.51 -3.62
CA LEU A 20 -1.37 17.12 -2.96
C LEU A 20 -1.57 17.85 -1.62
N THR A 21 -0.51 17.92 -0.81
CA THR A 21 -0.58 18.46 0.56
C THR A 21 -0.55 19.99 0.59
N LYS A 22 0.12 20.65 -0.37
CA LYS A 22 0.08 22.11 -0.49
C LYS A 22 -1.31 22.63 -0.90
N ALA A 23 -2.01 21.88 -1.75
CA ALA A 23 -3.39 22.20 -2.10
C ALA A 23 -4.35 22.05 -0.90
N GLY A 24 -3.96 21.26 0.11
CA GLY A 24 -4.70 21.02 1.36
C GLY A 24 -4.23 21.85 2.57
N ALA A 25 -3.35 22.85 2.39
CA ALA A 25 -2.72 23.62 3.48
C ALA A 25 -3.71 24.37 4.42
N GLU A 26 -4.97 24.53 4.03
CA GLU A 26 -6.06 24.97 4.93
C GLU A 26 -6.52 23.88 5.90
N SER A 27 -5.97 22.66 5.79
CA SER A 27 -6.37 21.49 6.58
C SER A 27 -5.80 21.44 8.00
N ALA A 28 -4.98 22.40 8.43
CA ALA A 28 -4.38 22.48 9.77
C ALA A 28 -5.38 22.54 10.94
N ASN A 29 -6.68 22.63 10.65
CA ASN A 29 -7.76 22.75 11.64
C ASN A 29 -8.60 21.47 11.81
N TYR A 30 -8.20 20.32 11.22
CA TYR A 30 -8.93 19.08 11.45
C TYR A 30 -8.60 18.49 12.82
N PRO A 31 -9.59 18.29 13.71
CA PRO A 31 -9.38 17.64 15.00
C PRO A 31 -8.92 16.19 14.79
N PHE A 32 -7.96 15.75 15.58
CA PHE A 32 -7.38 14.40 15.61
C PHE A 32 -6.31 14.06 14.57
N CYS A 33 -5.72 15.06 13.87
CA CYS A 33 -4.62 14.83 12.96
C CYS A 33 -3.28 15.01 13.67
N THR A 34 -2.43 13.98 13.60
CA THR A 34 -1.04 14.05 14.07
C THR A 34 -0.21 14.86 13.07
N ILE A 35 0.56 15.84 13.53
CA ILE A 35 1.50 16.57 12.68
C ILE A 35 2.77 15.71 12.57
N ASP A 36 2.85 14.93 11.49
CA ASP A 36 4.05 14.20 11.12
C ASP A 36 4.54 14.77 9.78
N PRO A 37 5.83 15.08 9.61
CA PRO A 37 6.35 15.68 8.38
C PRO A 37 6.15 14.81 7.12
N ASN A 38 5.86 13.53 7.30
CA ASN A 38 5.63 12.59 6.19
C ASN A 38 4.15 12.26 5.99
N ILE A 39 3.23 12.92 6.73
CA ILE A 39 1.79 12.71 6.59
C ILE A 39 1.14 14.01 6.12
N GLY A 40 0.43 13.92 5.00
CA GLY A 40 -0.36 15.01 4.45
C GLY A 40 -1.85 14.68 4.46
N ILE A 41 -2.68 15.62 4.90
CA ILE A 41 -4.12 15.46 4.98
C ILE A 41 -4.76 16.26 3.86
N VAL A 42 -5.58 15.59 3.05
CA VAL A 42 -6.25 16.20 1.90
C VAL A 42 -7.76 16.00 2.06
N PRO A 43 -8.55 17.10 2.09
CA PRO A 43 -9.99 16.99 2.09
C PRO A 43 -10.50 16.43 0.76
N VAL A 44 -11.52 15.55 0.82
CA VAL A 44 -12.19 15.05 -0.38
C VAL A 44 -13.19 16.10 -0.85
N PRO A 45 -13.03 16.66 -2.07
CA PRO A 45 -13.99 17.60 -2.62
C PRO A 45 -15.34 16.91 -2.86
N ASP A 46 -16.42 17.47 -2.29
CA ASP A 46 -17.79 16.98 -2.52
C ASP A 46 -18.76 18.17 -2.52
N GLU A 47 -19.25 18.54 -3.69
CA GLU A 47 -20.17 19.66 -3.85
C GLU A 47 -21.50 19.44 -3.11
N ARG A 48 -21.90 18.19 -2.88
CA ARG A 48 -23.12 17.85 -2.12
C ARG A 48 -23.05 18.31 -0.68
N LEU A 49 -21.84 18.35 -0.07
CA LEU A 49 -21.65 18.83 1.28
C LEU A 49 -22.04 20.28 1.45
N LYS A 50 -21.69 21.15 0.48
CA LYS A 50 -22.07 22.55 0.49
C LYS A 50 -23.58 22.70 0.40
N LEU A 51 -24.19 21.99 -0.55
CA LEU A 51 -25.64 22.02 -0.77
C LEU A 51 -26.42 21.56 0.48
N LEU A 52 -25.98 20.47 1.11
CA LEU A 52 -26.59 19.97 2.35
C LEU A 52 -26.37 20.95 3.52
N GLY A 53 -25.18 21.51 3.62
CA GLY A 53 -24.85 22.51 4.65
C GLY A 53 -25.76 23.74 4.57
N ASP A 54 -25.96 24.25 3.36
CA ASP A 54 -26.83 25.40 3.11
C ASP A 54 -28.33 25.06 3.35
N MET A 55 -28.78 23.88 2.90
CA MET A 55 -30.16 23.42 3.09
C MET A 55 -30.54 23.26 4.57
N TYR A 56 -29.64 22.71 5.37
CA TYR A 56 -29.87 22.49 6.80
C TYR A 56 -29.31 23.55 7.71
N GLN A 57 -28.77 24.66 7.16
CA GLN A 57 -28.12 25.76 7.89
C GLN A 57 -27.13 25.23 8.94
N SER A 58 -26.29 24.28 8.52
CA SER A 58 -25.39 23.58 9.40
C SER A 58 -24.32 24.52 9.95
N LYS A 59 -24.14 24.52 11.26
CA LYS A 59 -23.11 25.34 11.95
C LYS A 59 -21.68 24.98 11.56
N LYS A 60 -21.46 23.73 11.13
CA LYS A 60 -20.16 23.21 10.71
C LYS A 60 -20.36 22.12 9.65
N VAL A 61 -19.63 22.24 8.55
CA VAL A 61 -19.55 21.23 7.50
C VAL A 61 -18.13 20.66 7.54
N THR A 62 -18.01 19.32 7.67
CA THR A 62 -16.70 18.66 7.75
C THR A 62 -16.60 17.64 6.62
N PRO A 63 -15.72 17.85 5.62
CA PRO A 63 -15.49 16.89 4.56
C PRO A 63 -14.80 15.62 5.08
N ALA A 64 -14.93 14.52 4.33
CA ALA A 64 -14.07 13.37 4.50
C ALA A 64 -12.63 13.76 4.16
N VAL A 65 -11.66 13.10 4.79
CA VAL A 65 -10.23 13.35 4.53
C VAL A 65 -9.51 12.07 4.13
N ILE A 66 -8.48 12.22 3.32
CA ILE A 66 -7.51 11.19 2.98
C ILE A 66 -6.17 11.61 3.58
N GLU A 67 -5.53 10.69 4.28
CA GLU A 67 -4.17 10.84 4.78
C GLU A 67 -3.21 10.24 3.76
N PHE A 68 -2.31 11.04 3.21
CA PHE A 68 -1.22 10.58 2.36
C PHE A 68 0.04 10.45 3.20
N VAL A 69 0.74 9.34 3.06
CA VAL A 69 2.03 9.08 3.72
C VAL A 69 3.10 8.99 2.65
N ASP A 70 4.10 9.88 2.70
CA ASP A 70 5.29 9.76 1.84
C ASP A 70 6.20 8.68 2.41
N ILE A 71 6.14 7.51 1.80
CA ILE A 71 6.97 6.37 2.19
C ILE A 71 8.28 6.45 1.40
N ALA A 72 9.41 6.46 2.11
CA ALA A 72 10.74 6.54 1.50
C ALA A 72 10.90 5.52 0.36
N GLY A 73 11.60 5.91 -0.71
CA GLY A 73 11.73 5.07 -1.90
C GLY A 73 12.31 3.69 -1.62
N LEU A 74 11.67 2.67 -2.21
CA LEU A 74 12.16 1.30 -2.14
C LEU A 74 13.45 1.18 -2.95
N VAL A 75 14.45 0.52 -2.37
CA VAL A 75 15.65 0.07 -3.07
C VAL A 75 15.52 -1.44 -3.25
N LYS A 76 15.94 -1.95 -4.39
CA LYS A 76 15.99 -3.39 -4.69
C LYS A 76 16.71 -4.14 -3.57
N GLY A 77 16.11 -5.24 -3.06
CA GLY A 77 16.65 -6.01 -1.93
C GLY A 77 16.13 -5.57 -0.57
N ALA A 78 15.11 -4.72 -0.50
CA ALA A 78 14.53 -4.27 0.76
C ALA A 78 13.95 -5.39 1.62
N SER A 79 13.42 -6.44 1.00
CA SER A 79 12.89 -7.64 1.67
C SER A 79 13.99 -8.51 2.29
N LYS A 80 15.22 -8.45 1.77
CA LYS A 80 16.40 -9.18 2.29
C LYS A 80 17.27 -8.31 3.19
N GLY A 81 16.91 -7.02 3.33
CA GLY A 81 17.78 -6.01 3.89
C GLY A 81 17.61 -5.82 5.38
N GLU A 82 18.70 -5.50 6.02
CA GLU A 82 18.75 -4.94 7.35
C GLU A 82 18.38 -3.45 7.29
N GLY A 83 17.57 -3.00 8.24
CA GLY A 83 17.33 -1.57 8.46
C GLY A 83 16.22 -0.93 7.61
N LEU A 84 16.59 -0.07 6.65
CA LEU A 84 15.63 0.80 5.93
C LEU A 84 14.57 0.05 5.10
N GLY A 85 14.90 -1.14 4.56
CA GLY A 85 13.96 -1.95 3.81
C GLY A 85 12.81 -2.48 4.67
N ASN A 86 13.12 -2.98 5.86
CA ASN A 86 12.12 -3.45 6.81
C ASN A 86 11.21 -2.32 7.29
N GLN A 87 11.76 -1.12 7.51
CA GLN A 87 10.98 0.05 7.88
C GLN A 87 10.01 0.47 6.76
N PHE A 88 10.48 0.44 5.50
CA PHE A 88 9.64 0.70 4.33
C PHE A 88 8.44 -0.25 4.28
N LEU A 89 8.69 -1.57 4.38
CA LEU A 89 7.64 -2.59 4.35
C LEU A 89 6.67 -2.46 5.54
N SER A 90 7.19 -2.09 6.73
CA SER A 90 6.36 -1.81 7.91
C SER A 90 5.42 -0.62 7.67
N ASN A 91 5.93 0.47 7.09
CA ASN A 91 5.11 1.65 6.79
C ASN A 91 3.98 1.32 5.78
N ILE A 92 4.26 0.47 4.78
CA ILE A 92 3.20 0.00 3.85
C ILE A 92 2.15 -0.84 4.58
N ARG A 93 2.50 -1.61 5.63
CA ARG A 93 1.51 -2.40 6.39
C ARG A 93 0.48 -1.52 7.10
N GLU A 94 0.86 -0.32 7.50
CA GLU A 94 0.03 0.60 8.27
C GLU A 94 -0.96 1.40 7.41
N VAL A 95 -0.85 1.36 6.09
CA VAL A 95 -1.76 2.08 5.20
C VAL A 95 -2.87 1.18 4.66
N ASP A 96 -4.00 1.78 4.27
CA ASP A 96 -5.16 1.07 3.74
C ASP A 96 -4.99 0.69 2.28
N ALA A 97 -4.30 1.53 1.49
CA ALA A 97 -4.04 1.32 0.07
C ALA A 97 -2.71 1.98 -0.37
N ILE A 98 -2.23 1.61 -1.55
CA ILE A 98 -0.95 2.01 -2.11
C ILE A 98 -1.19 2.90 -3.33
N VAL A 99 -0.48 4.05 -3.38
CA VAL A 99 -0.31 4.86 -4.59
C VAL A 99 1.10 4.61 -5.11
N HIS A 100 1.21 3.81 -6.16
CA HIS A 100 2.49 3.46 -6.77
C HIS A 100 2.83 4.46 -7.86
N VAL A 101 3.79 5.35 -7.57
CA VAL A 101 4.29 6.36 -8.53
C VAL A 101 5.32 5.72 -9.44
N VAL A 102 5.07 5.81 -10.73
CA VAL A 102 5.90 5.20 -11.77
C VAL A 102 6.43 6.29 -12.70
N ARG A 103 7.74 6.28 -12.94
CA ARG A 103 8.37 7.24 -13.84
C ARG A 103 8.13 6.86 -15.30
N CYS A 104 7.48 7.75 -16.05
CA CYS A 104 7.20 7.61 -17.47
C CYS A 104 7.79 8.77 -18.30
N PHE A 105 8.46 9.74 -17.64
CA PHE A 105 9.11 10.87 -18.30
C PHE A 105 10.61 10.64 -18.51
N GLU A 106 11.16 11.25 -19.55
CA GLU A 106 12.60 11.28 -19.83
C GLU A 106 13.18 12.63 -19.39
N ASP A 107 14.23 12.59 -18.54
CA ASP A 107 15.01 13.76 -18.15
C ASP A 107 16.43 13.32 -17.85
N THR A 108 17.38 13.86 -18.60
CA THR A 108 18.82 13.54 -18.49
C THR A 108 19.43 14.04 -17.18
N ASN A 109 18.81 15.02 -16.52
CA ASN A 109 19.29 15.57 -15.25
C ASN A 109 18.82 14.74 -14.04
N VAL A 110 17.85 13.83 -14.25
CA VAL A 110 17.30 12.97 -13.19
C VAL A 110 17.77 11.56 -13.40
N ILE A 111 18.71 11.10 -12.58
CA ILE A 111 19.31 9.77 -12.68
C ILE A 111 18.24 8.69 -12.33
N HIS A 112 18.10 7.66 -13.19
CA HIS A 112 17.32 6.47 -12.90
C HIS A 112 18.19 5.44 -12.18
N VAL A 113 17.62 4.71 -11.19
CA VAL A 113 18.37 3.72 -10.37
C VAL A 113 18.95 2.60 -11.23
N ASP A 114 18.22 2.15 -12.24
CA ASP A 114 18.65 1.07 -13.17
C ASP A 114 19.25 1.61 -14.50
N GLY A 115 19.55 2.92 -14.57
CA GLY A 115 20.21 3.54 -15.71
C GLY A 115 19.31 3.85 -16.91
N ASN A 116 18.20 3.15 -17.09
CA ASN A 116 17.23 3.39 -18.17
C ASN A 116 15.79 3.34 -17.64
N ILE A 117 14.90 4.07 -18.30
CA ILE A 117 13.48 4.15 -17.92
C ILE A 117 12.76 2.93 -18.51
N ASN A 118 12.12 2.17 -17.65
CA ASN A 118 11.25 1.06 -18.01
C ASN A 118 10.12 0.92 -16.98
N PRO A 119 8.96 1.56 -17.20
CA PRO A 119 7.87 1.61 -16.22
C PRO A 119 7.37 0.22 -15.78
N LEU A 120 7.31 -0.75 -16.69
CA LEU A 120 6.84 -2.10 -16.37
C LEU A 120 7.83 -2.83 -15.45
N ARG A 121 9.13 -2.79 -15.78
CA ARG A 121 10.17 -3.35 -14.92
C ARG A 121 10.17 -2.70 -13.54
N ASP A 122 9.97 -1.40 -13.48
CA ASP A 122 9.98 -0.65 -12.22
C ASP A 122 8.79 -1.04 -11.33
N ILE A 123 7.61 -1.28 -11.95
CA ILE A 123 6.44 -1.85 -11.28
C ILE A 123 6.74 -3.26 -10.76
N GLU A 124 7.29 -4.13 -11.59
CA GLU A 124 7.63 -5.51 -11.21
C GLU A 124 8.64 -5.54 -10.06
N THR A 125 9.63 -4.64 -10.05
CA THR A 125 10.62 -4.55 -8.98
C THR A 125 9.95 -4.31 -7.62
N ILE A 126 9.02 -3.36 -7.54
CA ILE A 126 8.26 -3.10 -6.31
C ILE A 126 7.38 -4.30 -5.95
N ASN A 127 6.66 -4.86 -6.92
CA ASN A 127 5.77 -5.99 -6.70
C ASN A 127 6.53 -7.20 -6.12
N PHE A 128 7.72 -7.51 -6.63
CA PHE A 128 8.53 -8.62 -6.10
C PHE A 128 8.98 -8.38 -4.67
N GLU A 129 9.35 -7.16 -4.29
CA GLU A 129 9.71 -6.86 -2.90
C GLU A 129 8.52 -7.05 -1.94
N LEU A 130 7.31 -6.66 -2.36
CA LEU A 130 6.09 -6.90 -1.59
C LEU A 130 5.78 -8.41 -1.49
N ILE A 131 5.92 -9.15 -2.59
CA ILE A 131 5.72 -10.60 -2.65
C ILE A 131 6.69 -11.33 -1.71
N PHE A 132 7.99 -11.01 -1.76
CA PHE A 132 8.99 -11.65 -0.89
C PHE A 132 8.68 -11.40 0.59
N SER A 133 8.28 -10.18 0.94
CA SER A 133 7.87 -9.86 2.31
C SER A 133 6.65 -10.67 2.76
N ASP A 134 5.68 -10.87 1.88
CA ASP A 134 4.48 -11.63 2.22
C ASP A 134 4.76 -13.13 2.30
N LEU A 135 5.62 -13.66 1.43
CA LEU A 135 6.06 -15.06 1.50
C LEU A 135 6.72 -15.39 2.84
N GLU A 136 7.56 -14.50 3.39
CA GLU A 136 8.16 -14.71 4.73
C GLU A 136 7.10 -14.80 5.83
N ILE A 137 6.04 -14.00 5.74
CA ILE A 137 4.94 -14.06 6.72
C ILE A 137 4.20 -15.36 6.59
N LEU A 138 3.87 -15.76 5.35
CA LEU A 138 3.16 -17.00 5.09
C LEU A 138 3.96 -18.23 5.50
N GLU A 139 5.28 -18.24 5.33
CA GLU A 139 6.14 -19.32 5.79
C GLU A 139 6.10 -19.47 7.31
N ARG A 140 6.22 -18.36 8.04
CA ARG A 140 6.12 -18.34 9.50
C ARG A 140 4.73 -18.79 9.97
N ARG A 141 3.68 -18.35 9.31
CA ARG A 141 2.30 -18.75 9.62
C ARG A 141 2.07 -20.21 9.31
N TYR A 142 2.50 -20.70 8.15
CA TYR A 142 2.42 -22.11 7.75
C TYR A 142 3.07 -23.03 8.77
N ALA A 143 4.30 -22.74 9.17
CA ALA A 143 5.03 -23.55 10.15
C ALA A 143 4.29 -23.67 11.50
N LYS A 144 3.54 -22.65 11.89
CA LYS A 144 2.72 -22.66 13.12
C LYS A 144 1.43 -23.44 12.92
N VAL A 145 0.67 -23.12 11.87
CA VAL A 145 -0.66 -23.70 11.62
C VAL A 145 -0.56 -25.17 11.25
N ALA A 146 0.42 -25.59 10.45
CA ALA A 146 0.62 -27.00 10.09
C ALA A 146 0.93 -27.90 11.30
N LYS A 147 1.58 -27.35 12.34
CA LYS A 147 1.77 -28.10 13.61
C LYS A 147 0.45 -28.23 14.37
N GLN A 148 -0.34 -27.18 14.42
CA GLN A 148 -1.63 -27.17 15.12
C GLN A 148 -2.68 -28.01 14.41
N ALA A 149 -2.69 -28.04 13.08
CA ALA A 149 -3.61 -28.83 12.27
C ALA A 149 -3.50 -30.36 12.50
N LYS A 150 -2.37 -30.83 13.04
CA LYS A 150 -2.22 -32.24 13.46
C LYS A 150 -3.13 -32.59 14.62
N MET A 151 -3.48 -31.64 15.46
CA MET A 151 -4.34 -31.80 16.63
C MET A 151 -5.76 -31.28 16.40
N ASP A 152 -5.89 -30.26 15.55
CA ASP A 152 -7.15 -29.59 15.22
C ASP A 152 -7.39 -29.61 13.69
N LYS A 153 -8.26 -30.50 13.25
CA LYS A 153 -8.62 -30.67 11.84
C LYS A 153 -9.32 -29.45 11.22
N THR A 154 -9.87 -28.54 12.02
CA THR A 154 -10.51 -27.32 11.51
C THR A 154 -9.50 -26.40 10.82
N LEU A 155 -8.23 -26.45 11.23
CA LEU A 155 -7.15 -25.67 10.65
C LEU A 155 -6.63 -26.24 9.32
N ALA A 156 -7.08 -27.40 8.88
CA ALA A 156 -6.65 -27.99 7.61
C ALA A 156 -6.98 -27.08 6.41
N LYS A 157 -8.14 -26.41 6.44
CA LYS A 157 -8.53 -25.44 5.41
C LYS A 157 -7.54 -24.27 5.32
N GLU A 158 -7.12 -23.75 6.47
CA GLU A 158 -6.14 -22.66 6.51
C GLU A 158 -4.77 -23.11 5.95
N VAL A 159 -4.33 -24.32 6.24
CA VAL A 159 -3.09 -24.88 5.68
C VAL A 159 -3.16 -24.91 4.16
N THR A 160 -4.24 -25.46 3.60
CA THR A 160 -4.45 -25.51 2.13
C THR A 160 -4.49 -24.12 1.51
N LEU A 161 -5.15 -23.16 2.15
CA LEU A 161 -5.19 -21.78 1.66
C LEU A 161 -3.79 -21.15 1.64
N ILE A 162 -2.98 -21.36 2.68
CA ILE A 162 -1.62 -20.83 2.72
C ILE A 162 -0.76 -21.45 1.61
N GLU A 163 -0.88 -22.75 1.35
CA GLU A 163 -0.14 -23.43 0.27
C GLU A 163 -0.53 -22.86 -1.10
N LYS A 164 -1.84 -22.75 -1.39
CA LYS A 164 -2.40 -22.13 -2.60
C LYS A 164 -1.91 -20.68 -2.77
N LEU A 165 -1.89 -19.91 -1.70
CA LEU A 165 -1.46 -18.51 -1.71
C LEU A 165 0.05 -18.38 -1.93
N LYS A 166 0.87 -19.25 -1.32
CA LYS A 166 2.32 -19.28 -1.57
C LYS A 166 2.63 -19.58 -3.03
N GLU A 167 2.03 -20.62 -3.59
CA GLU A 167 2.20 -20.97 -5.02
C GLU A 167 1.80 -19.80 -5.93
N HIS A 168 0.68 -19.12 -5.61
CA HIS A 168 0.22 -17.96 -6.36
C HIS A 168 1.24 -16.81 -6.34
N LEU A 169 1.78 -16.46 -5.16
CA LEU A 169 2.80 -15.43 -5.00
C LEU A 169 4.14 -15.82 -5.67
N GLU A 170 4.58 -17.06 -5.54
CA GLU A 170 5.79 -17.59 -6.17
C GLU A 170 5.71 -17.54 -7.70
N SER A 171 4.49 -17.60 -8.27
CA SER A 171 4.26 -17.37 -9.71
C SER A 171 4.35 -15.89 -10.13
N GLY A 172 4.66 -14.96 -9.19
CA GLY A 172 4.78 -13.53 -9.44
C GLY A 172 3.45 -12.77 -9.43
N LYS A 173 2.35 -13.41 -9.02
CA LYS A 173 1.02 -12.79 -8.95
C LYS A 173 0.77 -12.18 -7.57
N MET A 174 0.02 -11.08 -7.52
CA MET A 174 -0.34 -10.40 -6.28
C MET A 174 -1.46 -11.16 -5.55
N ALA A 175 -1.44 -11.22 -4.21
CA ALA A 175 -2.47 -11.92 -3.43
C ALA A 175 -3.90 -11.46 -3.72
N LYS A 176 -4.10 -10.18 -4.06
CA LYS A 176 -5.42 -9.63 -4.45
C LYS A 176 -6.02 -10.25 -5.72
N THR A 177 -5.21 -10.98 -6.50
CA THR A 177 -5.67 -11.66 -7.72
C THR A 177 -5.96 -13.15 -7.50
N LEU A 178 -5.82 -13.64 -6.25
CA LEU A 178 -6.21 -14.99 -5.89
C LEU A 178 -7.75 -15.07 -5.80
N GLU A 179 -8.33 -16.02 -6.50
CA GLU A 179 -9.75 -16.33 -6.39
C GLU A 179 -9.96 -17.26 -5.18
N CYS A 180 -10.70 -16.75 -4.19
CA CYS A 180 -11.14 -17.52 -3.04
C CYS A 180 -12.39 -18.34 -3.40
N GLU A 181 -12.51 -19.53 -2.86
CA GLU A 181 -13.63 -20.44 -3.15
C GLU A 181 -14.89 -20.09 -2.35
N ASN A 182 -14.72 -19.42 -1.23
CA ASN A 182 -15.79 -19.04 -0.31
C ASN A 182 -15.41 -17.84 0.57
N GLU A 183 -16.40 -17.31 1.30
CA GLU A 183 -16.23 -16.17 2.20
C GLU A 183 -15.26 -16.43 3.36
N ASP A 184 -15.22 -17.69 3.86
CA ASP A 184 -14.30 -18.07 4.95
C ASP A 184 -12.83 -17.90 4.52
N GLU A 185 -12.48 -18.33 3.29
CA GLU A 185 -11.13 -18.16 2.73
C GLU A 185 -10.78 -16.67 2.57
N GLU A 186 -11.75 -15.87 2.11
CA GLU A 186 -11.54 -14.43 1.95
C GLU A 186 -11.31 -13.74 3.31
N GLU A 187 -12.05 -14.13 4.35
CA GLU A 187 -11.88 -13.60 5.69
C GLU A 187 -10.49 -13.97 6.27
N ILE A 188 -10.08 -15.23 6.10
CA ILE A 188 -8.74 -15.70 6.50
C ILE A 188 -7.66 -14.89 5.76
N LEU A 189 -7.78 -14.74 4.44
CA LEU A 189 -6.82 -14.00 3.62
C LEU A 189 -6.71 -12.54 4.06
N ARG A 190 -7.81 -11.87 4.32
CA ARG A 190 -7.84 -10.49 4.86
C ARG A 190 -7.14 -10.40 6.22
N SER A 191 -7.27 -11.42 7.08
CA SER A 191 -6.67 -11.43 8.41
C SER A 191 -5.13 -11.43 8.39
N TYR A 192 -4.50 -11.87 7.29
CA TYR A 192 -3.04 -11.89 7.15
C TYR A 192 -2.43 -10.51 6.93
N ASN A 193 -3.21 -9.52 6.56
CA ASN A 193 -2.76 -8.15 6.27
C ASN A 193 -1.55 -8.12 5.29
N LEU A 194 -1.66 -8.89 4.21
CA LEU A 194 -0.61 -8.98 3.20
C LEU A 194 -0.48 -7.67 2.43
N LEU A 195 0.76 -7.29 2.10
CA LEU A 195 1.06 -6.10 1.30
C LEU A 195 0.50 -6.24 -0.11
N THR A 196 0.61 -7.43 -0.68
CA THR A 196 0.15 -7.75 -2.03
C THR A 196 -1.38 -7.89 -2.14
N TYR A 197 -2.09 -7.89 -1.00
CA TYR A 197 -3.56 -7.87 -0.96
C TYR A 197 -4.14 -6.45 -0.95
N LYS A 198 -3.33 -5.45 -0.60
CA LYS A 198 -3.78 -4.05 -0.53
C LYS A 198 -4.20 -3.52 -1.90
N PRO A 199 -5.28 -2.72 -1.98
CA PRO A 199 -5.63 -1.97 -3.18
C PRO A 199 -4.45 -1.10 -3.64
N THR A 200 -4.18 -1.08 -4.94
CA THR A 200 -3.06 -0.32 -5.51
C THR A 200 -3.55 0.52 -6.68
N ILE A 201 -3.21 1.81 -6.66
CA ILE A 201 -3.41 2.77 -7.75
C ILE A 201 -2.04 3.07 -8.35
N TYR A 202 -1.91 3.01 -9.67
CA TYR A 202 -0.70 3.39 -10.37
C TYR A 202 -0.80 4.84 -10.84
N ALA A 203 0.16 5.66 -10.42
CA ALA A 203 0.28 7.06 -10.84
C ALA A 203 1.45 7.18 -11.82
N ALA A 204 1.15 7.21 -13.12
CA ALA A 204 2.15 7.44 -14.15
C ALA A 204 2.59 8.91 -14.13
N ASN A 205 3.86 9.15 -13.80
CA ASN A 205 4.47 10.48 -13.87
C ASN A 205 5.08 10.67 -15.26
N VAL A 206 4.41 11.51 -16.08
CA VAL A 206 4.72 11.80 -17.50
C VAL A 206 5.33 13.18 -17.68
#